data_888cf223b2dad010c1bda0b88dcaba8c
#
_entry.id   888cf223b2dad010c1bda0b88dcaba8c
#
_cell.length_a   1.000
_cell.length_b   1.000
_cell.length_c   1.000
_cell.angle_alpha   90.00
_cell.angle_beta   90.00
_cell.angle_gamma   90.00
#
_symmetry.space_group_name_H-M   'P 1'
#
loop_
_entity.id
_entity.type
_entity.pdbx_description
1 polymer ?
#
loop_
_entity_poly.entity_id
_entity_poly.type
_entity_poly.pdbx_seq_one_letter_code
_entity_poly.pdbx_strand_id
1 'polypeptide(L)'
;MKRTPFLILLLILSFAAPPAPPFQEGGEVLIDDFGHPFHLSSPPRRIISLAPNITEILFALGLADKIAGVTRYCDYPPQAAEKEKIGGLVDPNLEKIEALHPDLIIAFRGNPVGILNKLRNLRFPVFVLDIGKSLEALFLTIEKIGRLTRAEAQAALLLESLGKRAQDIQDSMRDVTSRPRVFLALHGQGLWTCGRDSYLNDLLEKARAVNIAGRMPQRWLNLNREQLIHENPEVIFIMAKNEAGFQEARQRLQKDSRLMTVSAIQSGRIHLLDENTASRFGPRLLDALRDMAIILHPEKFEGRK
;
A
#
# COMPACT_ATOMS: atom_id res chain seq x y z
N MET A 1 52.18 -11.21 9.91
CA MET A 1 51.28 -10.49 8.99
C MET A 1 50.08 -10.00 9.81
N LYS A 2 50.04 -8.72 10.15
CA LYS A 2 48.99 -8.14 11.00
C LYS A 2 47.83 -7.69 10.10
N ARG A 3 46.64 -8.27 10.30
CA ARG A 3 45.40 -7.84 9.60
C ARG A 3 44.79 -6.65 10.35
N THR A 4 44.77 -5.50 9.69
CA THR A 4 44.10 -4.27 10.15
C THR A 4 42.60 -4.43 9.95
N PRO A 5 41.72 -4.13 10.92
CA PRO A 5 40.30 -4.12 10.70
C PRO A 5 39.90 -2.84 9.96
N PHE A 6 39.20 -3.00 8.86
CA PHE A 6 38.57 -1.93 8.10
C PHE A 6 37.33 -1.44 8.87
N LEU A 7 37.47 -0.26 9.49
CA LEU A 7 36.38 0.41 10.20
C LEU A 7 35.50 1.09 9.13
N ILE A 8 34.32 0.50 8.83
CA ILE A 8 33.32 1.16 7.99
C ILE A 8 32.62 2.19 8.86
N LEU A 9 32.99 3.45 8.65
CA LEU A 9 32.33 4.61 9.26
C LEU A 9 30.96 4.80 8.60
N LEU A 10 29.88 4.38 9.28
CA LEU A 10 28.51 4.64 8.86
C LEU A 10 28.21 6.11 9.12
N LEU A 11 28.22 6.92 8.04
CA LEU A 11 27.75 8.30 8.10
C LEU A 11 26.23 8.28 8.30
N ILE A 12 25.78 8.49 9.54
CA ILE A 12 24.38 8.79 9.85
C ILE A 12 24.16 10.24 9.38
N LEU A 13 23.66 10.39 8.16
CA LEU A 13 23.11 11.67 7.69
C LEU A 13 21.79 11.92 8.45
N SER A 14 21.88 12.74 9.49
CA SER A 14 20.71 13.35 10.13
C SER A 14 20.05 14.27 9.11
N PHE A 15 19.01 13.77 8.44
CA PHE A 15 18.12 14.60 7.62
C PHE A 15 17.24 15.43 8.56
N ALA A 16 17.71 16.58 8.99
CA ALA A 16 16.83 17.64 9.42
C ALA A 16 16.07 18.12 8.18
N ALA A 17 14.74 17.95 8.17
CA ALA A 17 13.92 18.47 7.09
C ALA A 17 14.17 19.98 6.97
N PRO A 18 14.38 20.51 5.74
CA PRO A 18 14.54 21.94 5.56
C PRO A 18 13.24 22.65 5.99
N PRO A 19 13.34 23.86 6.58
CA PRO A 19 12.16 24.65 6.91
C PRO A 19 11.35 24.89 5.64
N ALA A 20 10.00 24.78 5.74
CA ALA A 20 9.10 25.03 4.64
C ALA A 20 9.39 26.43 4.04
N PRO A 21 9.48 26.55 2.71
CA PRO A 21 9.73 27.85 2.08
C PRO A 21 8.59 28.83 2.42
N PRO A 22 8.89 30.13 2.57
CA PRO A 22 7.88 31.13 2.86
C PRO A 22 6.87 31.24 1.71
N PHE A 23 5.62 31.50 2.04
CA PHE A 23 4.49 31.67 1.13
C PHE A 23 4.87 32.64 0.00
N GLN A 24 4.97 32.13 -1.25
CA GLN A 24 5.10 33.00 -2.42
C GLN A 24 3.68 33.36 -2.91
N GLU A 25 3.43 34.66 -3.11
CA GLU A 25 2.25 35.19 -3.80
C GLU A 25 2.26 34.72 -5.27
N GLY A 26 1.72 33.54 -5.51
CA GLY A 26 1.70 32.92 -6.83
C GLY A 26 1.59 31.42 -6.73
N GLY A 27 0.76 30.88 -5.87
CA GLY A 27 0.39 29.49 -5.65
C GLY A 27 1.43 28.43 -6.08
N GLU A 28 1.73 27.46 -5.23
CA GLU A 28 2.60 26.33 -5.59
C GLU A 28 1.95 25.50 -6.70
N VAL A 29 2.69 25.20 -7.76
CA VAL A 29 2.25 24.29 -8.82
C VAL A 29 2.81 22.89 -8.51
N LEU A 30 1.91 21.95 -8.25
CA LEU A 30 2.23 20.52 -8.08
C LEU A 30 1.86 19.80 -9.38
N ILE A 31 2.62 18.75 -9.70
CA ILE A 31 2.30 17.89 -10.87
C ILE A 31 1.74 16.58 -10.33
N ASP A 32 0.54 16.20 -10.80
CA ASP A 32 -0.05 14.92 -10.45
C ASP A 32 0.66 13.75 -11.18
N ASP A 33 0.36 12.51 -10.78
CA ASP A 33 1.04 11.35 -11.35
C ASP A 33 0.55 10.99 -12.78
N PHE A 34 -0.36 11.80 -13.35
CA PHE A 34 -0.73 11.78 -14.76
C PHE A 34 -0.07 12.91 -15.56
N GLY A 35 0.75 13.75 -14.91
CA GLY A 35 1.46 14.85 -15.53
C GLY A 35 0.64 16.14 -15.65
N HIS A 36 -0.50 16.25 -14.96
CA HIS A 36 -1.32 17.46 -14.99
C HIS A 36 -0.87 18.45 -13.90
N PRO A 37 -0.73 19.74 -14.23
CA PRO A 37 -0.44 20.75 -13.23
C PRO A 37 -1.66 20.99 -12.33
N PHE A 38 -1.40 21.16 -11.05
CA PHE A 38 -2.37 21.49 -10.03
C PHE A 38 -1.91 22.73 -9.26
N HIS A 39 -2.74 23.77 -9.29
CA HIS A 39 -2.44 25.04 -8.62
C HIS A 39 -3.00 25.06 -7.22
N LEU A 40 -2.13 25.06 -6.22
CA LEU A 40 -2.51 25.13 -4.82
C LEU A 40 -2.44 26.59 -4.35
N SER A 41 -3.57 27.31 -4.39
CA SER A 41 -3.67 28.70 -3.98
C SER A 41 -3.85 28.90 -2.48
N SER A 42 -4.44 27.92 -1.79
CA SER A 42 -4.69 27.95 -0.35
C SER A 42 -4.80 26.52 0.22
N PRO A 43 -4.63 26.32 1.54
CA PRO A 43 -4.85 25.01 2.16
C PRO A 43 -6.28 24.52 1.91
N PRO A 44 -6.47 23.29 1.41
CA PRO A 44 -7.80 22.76 1.14
C PRO A 44 -8.60 22.57 2.43
N ARG A 45 -9.91 22.86 2.35
CA ARG A 45 -10.86 22.76 3.46
C ARG A 45 -11.92 21.69 3.26
N ARG A 46 -12.19 21.31 2.00
CA ARG A 46 -13.25 20.36 1.63
C ARG A 46 -12.70 19.33 0.66
N ILE A 47 -12.11 18.29 1.23
CA ILE A 47 -11.40 17.26 0.48
C ILE A 47 -12.35 16.09 0.19
N ILE A 48 -12.39 15.64 -1.06
CA ILE A 48 -13.00 14.36 -1.45
C ILE A 48 -11.88 13.34 -1.71
N SER A 49 -12.01 12.18 -1.09
CA SER A 49 -11.11 11.04 -1.31
C SER A 49 -11.79 9.99 -2.19
N LEU A 50 -11.22 9.72 -3.37
CA LEU A 50 -11.75 8.71 -4.30
C LEU A 50 -11.16 7.31 -4.10
N ALA A 51 -10.48 7.05 -2.96
CA ALA A 51 -9.95 5.71 -2.67
C ALA A 51 -9.69 5.49 -1.16
N PRO A 52 -9.83 4.23 -0.66
CA PRO A 52 -9.57 3.90 0.75
C PRO A 52 -8.17 4.24 1.24
N ASN A 53 -7.13 3.97 0.45
CA ASN A 53 -5.74 4.28 0.81
C ASN A 53 -5.50 5.77 1.03
N ILE A 54 -6.08 6.62 0.19
CA ILE A 54 -6.03 8.09 0.32
C ILE A 54 -6.75 8.51 1.61
N THR A 55 -7.94 7.95 1.85
CA THR A 55 -8.70 8.23 3.08
C THR A 55 -7.89 7.90 4.33
N GLU A 56 -7.24 6.73 4.37
CA GLU A 56 -6.40 6.34 5.50
C GLU A 56 -5.22 7.29 5.72
N ILE A 57 -4.56 7.75 4.66
CA ILE A 57 -3.47 8.72 4.77
C ILE A 57 -4.00 10.06 5.31
N LEU A 58 -5.13 10.56 4.78
CA LEU A 58 -5.72 11.81 5.26
C LEU A 58 -6.08 11.75 6.75
N PHE A 59 -6.66 10.64 7.21
CA PHE A 59 -6.92 10.45 8.65
C PHE A 59 -5.62 10.38 9.46
N ALA A 60 -4.61 9.67 8.98
CA ALA A 60 -3.31 9.58 9.64
C ALA A 60 -2.58 10.92 9.73
N LEU A 61 -2.84 11.84 8.80
CA LEU A 61 -2.36 13.22 8.82
C LEU A 61 -3.22 14.15 9.71
N GLY A 62 -4.24 13.64 10.41
CA GLY A 62 -5.12 14.44 11.26
C GLY A 62 -6.08 15.35 10.49
N LEU A 63 -6.38 15.05 9.23
CA LEU A 63 -7.22 15.88 8.36
C LEU A 63 -8.68 15.42 8.30
N ALA A 64 -9.13 14.65 9.30
CA ALA A 64 -10.48 14.09 9.34
C ALA A 64 -11.56 15.16 9.12
N ASP A 65 -11.44 16.33 9.75
CA ASP A 65 -12.44 17.41 9.67
C ASP A 65 -12.51 18.06 8.28
N LYS A 66 -11.44 17.93 7.48
CA LYS A 66 -11.40 18.45 6.11
C LYS A 66 -11.99 17.47 5.08
N ILE A 67 -12.23 16.21 5.46
CA ILE A 67 -12.80 15.21 4.54
C ILE A 67 -14.31 15.45 4.44
N ALA A 68 -14.73 15.95 3.28
CA ALA A 68 -16.14 16.21 2.94
C ALA A 68 -16.84 14.97 2.39
N GLY A 69 -16.12 14.08 1.68
CA GLY A 69 -16.71 12.88 1.12
C GLY A 69 -15.68 11.80 0.81
N VAL A 70 -16.12 10.54 0.87
CA VAL A 70 -15.29 9.36 0.63
C VAL A 70 -16.05 8.31 -0.19
N THR A 71 -15.34 7.34 -0.77
CA THR A 71 -16.03 6.24 -1.44
C THR A 71 -16.73 5.30 -0.45
N ARG A 72 -17.69 4.49 -0.92
CA ARG A 72 -18.38 3.47 -0.11
C ARG A 72 -17.45 2.41 0.50
N TYR A 73 -16.22 2.30 -0.02
CA TYR A 73 -15.20 1.33 0.41
C TYR A 73 -14.26 1.88 1.49
N CYS A 74 -14.40 3.16 1.86
CA CYS A 74 -13.59 3.79 2.91
C CYS A 74 -14.23 3.50 4.27
N ASP A 75 -13.65 2.56 5.00
CA ASP A 75 -14.14 2.01 6.26
C ASP A 75 -13.09 2.09 7.39
N TYR A 76 -11.90 2.59 7.10
CA TYR A 76 -10.84 2.75 8.08
C TYR A 76 -10.22 4.17 8.05
N PRO A 77 -9.93 4.74 9.25
CA PRO A 77 -10.36 4.26 10.57
C PRO A 77 -11.89 4.22 10.69
N PRO A 78 -12.47 3.70 11.79
CA PRO A 78 -13.94 3.57 11.91
C PRO A 78 -14.71 4.86 11.60
N GLN A 79 -14.15 6.03 11.95
CA GLN A 79 -14.72 7.35 11.66
C GLN A 79 -14.85 7.64 10.15
N ALA A 80 -14.11 6.95 9.29
CA ALA A 80 -14.27 7.08 7.83
C ALA A 80 -15.62 6.52 7.35
N ALA A 81 -16.21 5.58 8.10
CA ALA A 81 -17.53 5.06 7.78
C ALA A 81 -18.64 6.11 7.94
N GLU A 82 -18.44 7.11 8.81
CA GLU A 82 -19.39 8.18 9.12
C GLU A 82 -19.34 9.32 8.07
N LYS A 83 -18.31 9.37 7.24
CA LYS A 83 -18.18 10.40 6.19
C LYS A 83 -19.19 10.17 5.06
N GLU A 84 -19.65 11.27 4.42
CA GLU A 84 -20.58 11.20 3.29
C GLU A 84 -20.04 10.28 2.19
N LYS A 85 -20.88 9.36 1.72
CA LYS A 85 -20.52 8.38 0.68
C LYS A 85 -20.86 8.92 -0.71
N ILE A 86 -19.82 9.18 -1.51
CA ILE A 86 -19.94 9.74 -2.86
C ILE A 86 -19.98 8.67 -3.97
N GLY A 87 -20.33 7.44 -3.67
CA GLY A 87 -20.34 6.33 -4.64
C GLY A 87 -19.14 5.40 -4.53
N GLY A 88 -18.80 4.70 -5.60
CA GLY A 88 -17.68 3.74 -5.64
C GLY A 88 -16.43 4.28 -6.30
N LEU A 89 -15.44 3.39 -6.45
CA LEU A 89 -14.16 3.70 -7.11
C LEU A 89 -14.33 3.96 -8.62
N VAL A 90 -15.27 3.24 -9.25
CA VAL A 90 -15.50 3.28 -10.70
C VAL A 90 -16.79 4.00 -11.09
N ASP A 91 -17.66 4.25 -10.11
CA ASP A 91 -18.99 4.85 -10.26
C ASP A 91 -19.25 5.92 -9.19
N PRO A 92 -18.40 6.96 -9.06
CA PRO A 92 -18.66 8.04 -8.12
C PRO A 92 -19.89 8.86 -8.57
N ASN A 93 -20.69 9.30 -7.60
CA ASN A 93 -21.86 10.14 -7.84
C ASN A 93 -21.43 11.60 -7.98
N LEU A 94 -21.46 12.13 -9.21
CA LEU A 94 -20.99 13.48 -9.53
C LEU A 94 -21.88 14.57 -8.92
N GLU A 95 -23.18 14.33 -8.80
CA GLU A 95 -24.11 15.29 -8.18
C GLU A 95 -23.80 15.45 -6.69
N LYS A 96 -23.52 14.33 -5.98
CA LYS A 96 -23.07 14.39 -4.60
C LYS A 96 -21.73 15.09 -4.44
N ILE A 97 -20.79 14.84 -5.36
CA ILE A 97 -19.49 15.54 -5.38
C ILE A 97 -19.72 17.04 -5.52
N GLU A 98 -20.57 17.46 -6.46
CA GLU A 98 -20.89 18.87 -6.69
C GLU A 98 -21.55 19.51 -5.46
N ALA A 99 -22.53 18.86 -4.86
CA ALA A 99 -23.22 19.34 -3.66
C ALA A 99 -22.29 19.51 -2.45
N LEU A 100 -21.18 18.78 -2.41
CA LEU A 100 -20.15 18.91 -1.37
C LEU A 100 -19.20 20.09 -1.61
N HIS A 101 -19.24 20.78 -2.75
CA HIS A 101 -18.38 21.92 -3.10
C HIS A 101 -16.90 21.69 -2.72
N PRO A 102 -16.24 20.63 -3.26
CA PRO A 102 -14.86 20.34 -2.88
C PRO A 102 -13.88 21.37 -3.45
N ASP A 103 -12.89 21.73 -2.65
CA ASP A 103 -11.73 22.51 -3.09
C ASP A 103 -10.51 21.63 -3.40
N LEU A 104 -10.63 20.30 -3.16
CA LEU A 104 -9.67 19.29 -3.58
C LEU A 104 -10.34 17.92 -3.72
N ILE A 105 -10.10 17.26 -4.85
CA ILE A 105 -10.44 15.85 -5.04
C ILE A 105 -9.12 15.08 -5.22
N ILE A 106 -8.84 14.15 -4.30
CA ILE A 106 -7.67 13.27 -4.44
C ILE A 106 -8.15 11.94 -5.00
N ALA A 107 -7.64 11.61 -6.17
CA ALA A 107 -7.93 10.39 -6.92
C ALA A 107 -6.68 9.51 -7.01
N PHE A 108 -6.83 8.27 -7.44
CA PHE A 108 -5.71 7.40 -7.72
C PHE A 108 -5.83 6.77 -9.11
N ARG A 109 -4.73 6.23 -9.63
CA ARG A 109 -4.66 5.62 -10.98
C ARG A 109 -5.68 4.48 -11.21
N GLY A 110 -6.23 3.88 -10.17
CA GLY A 110 -7.28 2.87 -10.26
C GLY A 110 -8.69 3.42 -10.55
N ASN A 111 -8.91 4.74 -10.44
CA ASN A 111 -10.16 5.35 -10.88
C ASN A 111 -10.20 5.39 -12.43
N PRO A 112 -11.35 5.12 -13.07
CA PRO A 112 -11.45 5.16 -14.53
C PRO A 112 -11.07 6.52 -15.11
N VAL A 113 -10.21 6.52 -16.14
CA VAL A 113 -9.73 7.76 -16.79
C VAL A 113 -10.90 8.61 -17.30
N GLY A 114 -11.98 7.99 -17.81
CA GLY A 114 -13.17 8.70 -18.25
C GLY A 114 -13.85 9.49 -17.12
N ILE A 115 -13.87 8.97 -15.89
CA ILE A 115 -14.38 9.65 -14.70
C ILE A 115 -13.46 10.81 -14.31
N LEU A 116 -12.15 10.60 -14.29
CA LEU A 116 -11.17 11.65 -13.98
C LEU A 116 -11.27 12.81 -14.96
N ASN A 117 -11.39 12.51 -16.27
CA ASN A 117 -11.57 13.52 -17.31
C ASN A 117 -12.90 14.26 -17.15
N LYS A 118 -13.99 13.55 -16.82
CA LYS A 118 -15.30 14.17 -16.58
C LYS A 118 -15.25 15.14 -15.40
N LEU A 119 -14.62 14.76 -14.29
CA LEU A 119 -14.43 15.65 -13.13
C LEU A 119 -13.63 16.90 -13.53
N ARG A 120 -12.53 16.76 -14.28
CA ARG A 120 -11.73 17.90 -14.75
C ARG A 120 -12.51 18.81 -15.72
N ASN A 121 -13.28 18.24 -16.65
CA ASN A 121 -14.12 19.00 -17.57
C ASN A 121 -15.19 19.83 -16.84
N LEU A 122 -15.67 19.33 -15.71
CA LEU A 122 -16.55 20.05 -14.79
C LEU A 122 -15.80 21.05 -13.89
N ARG A 123 -14.50 21.25 -14.14
CA ARG A 123 -13.60 22.17 -13.42
C ARG A 123 -13.41 21.84 -11.93
N PHE A 124 -13.63 20.60 -11.54
CA PHE A 124 -13.24 20.16 -10.18
C PHE A 124 -11.72 20.13 -10.03
N PRO A 125 -11.20 20.51 -8.87
CA PRO A 125 -9.76 20.49 -8.56
C PRO A 125 -9.30 19.06 -8.27
N VAL A 126 -8.94 18.29 -9.30
CA VAL A 126 -8.57 16.87 -9.21
C VAL A 126 -7.06 16.70 -9.25
N PHE A 127 -6.52 16.04 -8.22
CA PHE A 127 -5.14 15.58 -8.16
C PHE A 127 -5.08 14.05 -8.16
N VAL A 128 -4.37 13.44 -9.10
CA VAL A 128 -4.28 11.98 -9.25
C VAL A 128 -2.95 11.46 -8.72
N LEU A 129 -3.02 10.45 -7.86
CA LEU A 129 -1.86 9.72 -7.33
C LEU A 129 -1.74 8.34 -7.99
N ASP A 130 -0.52 7.86 -8.17
CA ASP A 130 -0.27 6.47 -8.56
C ASP A 130 -0.08 5.60 -7.30
N ILE A 131 -0.31 4.30 -7.47
CA ILE A 131 0.12 3.29 -6.51
C ILE A 131 1.57 2.96 -6.85
N GLY A 132 2.47 3.20 -5.92
CA GLY A 132 3.88 2.89 -6.08
C GLY A 132 4.18 1.38 -6.16
N LYS A 133 5.46 1.05 -6.31
CA LYS A 133 5.96 -0.31 -6.43
C LYS A 133 6.68 -0.80 -5.17
N SER A 134 6.83 0.05 -4.17
CA SER A 134 7.59 -0.25 -2.95
C SER A 134 7.07 0.52 -1.74
N LEU A 135 7.56 0.16 -0.57
CA LEU A 135 7.28 0.86 0.69
C LEU A 135 7.80 2.32 0.65
N GLU A 136 8.95 2.56 0.01
CA GLU A 136 9.51 3.91 -0.16
C GLU A 136 8.58 4.78 -1.02
N ALA A 137 7.95 4.19 -2.05
CA ALA A 137 6.97 4.91 -2.86
C ALA A 137 5.71 5.29 -2.05
N LEU A 138 5.30 4.50 -1.05
CA LEU A 138 4.26 4.90 -0.10
C LEU A 138 4.68 6.13 0.70
N PHE A 139 5.92 6.18 1.17
CA PHE A 139 6.43 7.33 1.93
C PHE A 139 6.41 8.61 1.08
N LEU A 140 6.84 8.52 -0.18
CA LEU A 140 6.72 9.64 -1.14
C LEU A 140 5.26 10.06 -1.39
N THR A 141 4.33 9.09 -1.41
CA THR A 141 2.89 9.39 -1.54
C THR A 141 2.37 10.15 -0.33
N ILE A 142 2.77 9.75 0.90
CA ILE A 142 2.39 10.46 2.14
C ILE A 142 2.95 11.88 2.14
N GLU A 143 4.22 12.06 1.76
CA GLU A 143 4.85 13.38 1.64
C GLU A 143 4.10 14.25 0.63
N LYS A 144 3.76 13.70 -0.55
CA LYS A 144 3.02 14.40 -1.60
C LYS A 144 1.63 14.84 -1.12
N ILE A 145 0.89 13.97 -0.40
CA ILE A 145 -0.40 14.34 0.21
C ILE A 145 -0.20 15.42 1.29
N GLY A 146 0.85 15.32 2.10
CA GLY A 146 1.19 16.35 3.08
C GLY A 146 1.36 17.73 2.43
N ARG A 147 2.15 17.83 1.37
CA ARG A 147 2.33 19.08 0.59
C ARG A 147 1.01 19.55 -0.03
N LEU A 148 0.26 18.65 -0.68
CA LEU A 148 -1.02 18.97 -1.33
C LEU A 148 -2.06 19.50 -0.35
N THR A 149 -2.01 19.09 0.91
CA THR A 149 -2.98 19.46 1.95
C THR A 149 -2.45 20.51 2.94
N ARG A 150 -1.20 20.99 2.75
CA ARG A 150 -0.47 21.86 3.70
C ARG A 150 -0.43 21.24 5.12
N ALA A 151 -0.08 19.97 5.17
CA ALA A 151 0.09 19.18 6.38
C ALA A 151 1.49 18.54 6.43
N GLU A 152 2.52 19.28 5.99
CA GLU A 152 3.91 18.80 5.88
C GLU A 152 4.48 18.36 7.21
N ALA A 153 4.19 19.12 8.30
CA ALA A 153 4.66 18.78 9.64
C ALA A 153 4.06 17.44 10.13
N GLN A 154 2.76 17.22 9.89
CA GLN A 154 2.08 15.97 10.23
C GLN A 154 2.60 14.81 9.38
N ALA A 155 2.87 15.07 8.10
CA ALA A 155 3.46 14.08 7.21
C ALA A 155 4.87 13.67 7.68
N ALA A 156 5.70 14.62 8.11
CA ALA A 156 7.03 14.34 8.65
C ALA A 156 6.97 13.45 9.90
N LEU A 157 6.08 13.75 10.84
CA LEU A 157 5.87 12.94 12.06
C LEU A 157 5.37 11.53 11.73
N LEU A 158 4.43 11.42 10.80
CA LEU A 158 3.92 10.12 10.34
C LEU A 158 5.04 9.30 9.68
N LEU A 159 5.83 9.92 8.81
CA LEU A 159 6.94 9.28 8.11
C LEU A 159 8.05 8.85 9.07
N GLU A 160 8.37 9.64 10.10
CA GLU A 160 9.31 9.25 11.16
C GLU A 160 8.82 7.97 11.89
N SER A 161 7.55 7.96 12.29
CA SER A 161 6.93 6.79 12.95
C SER A 161 6.95 5.55 12.07
N LEU A 162 6.54 5.68 10.79
CA LEU A 162 6.52 4.58 9.84
C LEU A 162 7.94 4.10 9.52
N GLY A 163 8.89 5.03 9.36
CA GLY A 163 10.30 4.73 9.12
C GLY A 163 10.91 3.92 10.26
N LYS A 164 10.64 4.30 11.52
CA LYS A 164 11.08 3.53 12.69
C LYS A 164 10.50 2.12 12.69
N ARG A 165 9.19 1.96 12.44
CA ARG A 165 8.56 0.63 12.36
C ARG A 165 9.16 -0.23 11.24
N ALA A 166 9.42 0.36 10.06
CA ALA A 166 10.07 -0.33 8.97
C ALA A 166 11.49 -0.79 9.34
N GLN A 167 12.25 0.07 10.02
CA GLN A 167 13.59 -0.24 10.49
C GLN A 167 13.59 -1.37 11.53
N ASP A 168 12.66 -1.35 12.50
CA ASP A 168 12.53 -2.39 13.52
C ASP A 168 12.26 -3.77 12.89
N ILE A 169 11.42 -3.82 11.83
CA ILE A 169 11.17 -5.06 11.07
C ILE A 169 12.44 -5.50 10.34
N GLN A 170 13.13 -4.58 9.64
CA GLN A 170 14.36 -4.89 8.91
C GLN A 170 15.47 -5.38 9.86
N ASP A 171 15.63 -4.76 11.02
CA ASP A 171 16.59 -5.18 12.03
C ASP A 171 16.30 -6.58 12.57
N SER A 172 15.03 -6.93 12.73
CA SER A 172 14.61 -8.29 13.09
C SER A 172 14.97 -9.32 12.01
N MET A 173 15.02 -8.88 10.75
CA MET A 173 15.34 -9.74 9.60
C MET A 173 16.82 -9.73 9.20
N ARG A 174 17.71 -8.99 9.91
CA ARG A 174 19.11 -8.78 9.52
C ARG A 174 19.87 -10.10 9.33
N ASP A 175 19.73 -11.03 10.29
CA ASP A 175 20.45 -12.30 10.31
C ASP A 175 19.66 -13.46 9.70
N VAL A 176 18.55 -13.17 9.03
CA VAL A 176 17.76 -14.19 8.35
C VAL A 176 18.41 -14.54 7.02
N THR A 177 18.86 -15.78 6.90
CA THR A 177 19.46 -16.34 5.67
C THR A 177 18.45 -17.12 4.83
N SER A 178 17.42 -17.69 5.47
CA SER A 178 16.34 -18.41 4.79
C SER A 178 15.50 -17.45 3.95
N ARG A 179 15.15 -17.88 2.73
CA ARG A 179 14.28 -17.12 1.82
C ARG A 179 13.25 -18.07 1.21
N PRO A 180 12.19 -18.41 1.93
CA PRO A 180 11.18 -19.34 1.44
C PRO A 180 10.51 -18.81 0.17
N ARG A 181 10.22 -19.72 -0.76
CA ARG A 181 9.44 -19.39 -1.96
C ARG A 181 7.97 -19.24 -1.59
N VAL A 182 7.40 -18.10 -1.99
CA VAL A 182 6.04 -17.69 -1.61
C VAL A 182 5.17 -17.52 -2.84
N PHE A 183 3.98 -18.10 -2.82
CA PHE A 183 2.86 -17.72 -3.66
C PHE A 183 1.91 -16.82 -2.86
N LEU A 184 1.71 -15.59 -3.30
CA LEU A 184 0.73 -14.68 -2.71
C LEU A 184 -0.53 -14.72 -3.58
N ALA A 185 -1.55 -15.44 -3.12
CA ALA A 185 -2.84 -15.54 -3.79
C ALA A 185 -3.67 -14.28 -3.51
N LEU A 186 -3.94 -13.51 -4.57
CA LEU A 186 -4.85 -12.37 -4.51
C LEU A 186 -6.31 -12.86 -4.46
N HIS A 187 -7.18 -11.96 -4.05
CA HIS A 187 -8.62 -12.22 -4.02
C HIS A 187 -9.19 -12.67 -5.38
N GLY A 188 -10.17 -13.58 -5.36
CA GLY A 188 -10.94 -13.98 -6.53
C GLY A 188 -10.77 -15.43 -6.96
N GLN A 189 -11.32 -15.75 -8.16
CA GLN A 189 -11.13 -17.07 -8.78
C GLN A 189 -9.82 -17.08 -9.59
N GLY A 190 -9.21 -18.27 -9.68
CA GLY A 190 -7.93 -18.45 -10.37
C GLY A 190 -6.72 -18.28 -9.43
N LEU A 191 -5.53 -18.24 -10.04
CA LEU A 191 -4.25 -18.13 -9.34
C LEU A 191 -3.65 -16.73 -9.55
N TRP A 192 -4.47 -15.69 -9.26
CA TRP A 192 -4.02 -14.32 -9.34
C TRP A 192 -2.96 -14.03 -8.27
N THR A 193 -1.90 -13.35 -8.69
CA THR A 193 -0.75 -13.02 -7.84
C THR A 193 -0.13 -11.67 -8.21
N CYS A 194 0.87 -11.27 -7.45
CA CYS A 194 1.68 -10.08 -7.70
C CYS A 194 2.99 -10.45 -8.40
N GLY A 195 3.37 -9.68 -9.43
CA GLY A 195 4.67 -9.77 -10.07
C GLY A 195 5.64 -8.70 -9.56
N ARG A 196 6.78 -8.55 -10.27
CA ARG A 196 7.89 -7.68 -9.88
C ARG A 196 7.49 -6.22 -9.66
N ASP A 197 6.57 -5.70 -10.47
CA ASP A 197 6.17 -4.30 -10.45
C ASP A 197 5.08 -3.97 -9.42
N SER A 198 4.87 -4.85 -8.44
CA SER A 198 3.94 -4.68 -7.33
C SER A 198 4.65 -4.33 -6.02
N TYR A 199 4.07 -3.45 -5.21
CA TYR A 199 4.53 -3.21 -3.85
C TYR A 199 4.44 -4.45 -2.94
N LEU A 200 3.55 -5.40 -3.26
CA LEU A 200 3.49 -6.68 -2.52
C LEU A 200 4.73 -7.54 -2.77
N ASN A 201 5.34 -7.45 -3.96
CA ASN A 201 6.64 -8.07 -4.21
C ASN A 201 7.73 -7.46 -3.33
N ASP A 202 7.77 -6.14 -3.21
CA ASP A 202 8.70 -5.44 -2.32
C ASP A 202 8.52 -5.84 -0.85
N LEU A 203 7.27 -5.99 -0.37
CA LEU A 203 7.01 -6.48 0.98
C LEU A 203 7.52 -7.92 1.19
N LEU A 204 7.31 -8.82 0.24
CA LEU A 204 7.84 -10.19 0.31
C LEU A 204 9.36 -10.20 0.36
N GLU A 205 10.03 -9.36 -0.44
CA GLU A 205 11.49 -9.24 -0.42
C GLU A 205 12.00 -8.68 0.91
N LYS A 206 11.33 -7.67 1.47
CA LYS A 206 11.63 -7.10 2.79
C LYS A 206 11.37 -8.10 3.93
N ALA A 207 10.37 -8.97 3.78
CA ALA A 207 10.10 -10.09 4.67
C ALA A 207 11.03 -11.31 4.41
N ARG A 208 12.14 -11.13 3.66
CA ARG A 208 13.11 -12.20 3.34
C ARG A 208 12.47 -13.41 2.65
N ALA A 209 11.52 -13.21 1.75
CA ALA A 209 10.94 -14.24 0.91
C ALA A 209 11.37 -14.12 -0.54
N VAL A 210 11.09 -15.14 -1.33
CA VAL A 210 11.17 -15.13 -2.80
C VAL A 210 9.76 -15.24 -3.34
N ASN A 211 9.26 -14.20 -3.98
CA ASN A 211 8.02 -14.26 -4.72
C ASN A 211 8.21 -15.14 -5.95
N ILE A 212 7.43 -16.22 -6.09
CA ILE A 212 7.54 -17.14 -7.25
C ILE A 212 7.24 -16.44 -8.59
N ALA A 213 6.45 -15.36 -8.57
CA ALA A 213 6.15 -14.54 -9.74
C ALA A 213 7.04 -13.28 -9.83
N GLY A 214 8.04 -13.10 -8.95
CA GLY A 214 8.86 -11.89 -8.84
C GLY A 214 9.76 -11.61 -10.06
N ARG A 215 9.94 -12.57 -10.98
CA ARG A 215 10.66 -12.36 -12.24
C ARG A 215 9.76 -11.79 -13.35
N MET A 216 8.44 -11.85 -13.19
CA MET A 216 7.46 -11.40 -14.17
C MET A 216 7.23 -9.89 -14.03
N PRO A 217 7.38 -9.09 -15.12
CA PRO A 217 7.39 -7.62 -15.03
C PRO A 217 6.01 -6.99 -14.87
N GLN A 218 4.96 -7.80 -14.74
CA GLN A 218 3.60 -7.31 -14.50
C GLN A 218 3.43 -6.94 -13.02
N ARG A 219 2.50 -6.02 -12.74
CA ARG A 219 2.07 -5.71 -11.38
C ARG A 219 1.17 -6.82 -10.84
N TRP A 220 0.21 -7.26 -11.65
CA TRP A 220 -0.76 -8.30 -11.34
C TRP A 220 -0.84 -9.27 -12.51
N LEU A 221 -0.89 -10.56 -12.23
CA LEU A 221 -0.97 -11.60 -13.24
C LEU A 221 -1.69 -12.83 -12.69
N ASN A 222 -2.14 -13.68 -13.59
CA ASN A 222 -2.76 -14.96 -13.25
C ASN A 222 -1.82 -16.09 -13.69
N LEU A 223 -1.38 -16.91 -12.73
CA LEU A 223 -0.60 -18.12 -13.04
C LEU A 223 -1.54 -19.24 -13.47
N ASN A 224 -1.02 -20.16 -14.29
CA ASN A 224 -1.66 -21.45 -14.48
C ASN A 224 -1.14 -22.46 -13.44
N ARG A 225 -1.78 -23.65 -13.39
CA ARG A 225 -1.44 -24.70 -12.42
C ARG A 225 -0.05 -25.28 -12.64
N GLU A 226 0.33 -25.45 -13.88
CA GLU A 226 1.63 -25.97 -14.29
C GLU A 226 2.77 -25.04 -13.80
N GLN A 227 2.57 -23.73 -13.91
CA GLN A 227 3.50 -22.75 -13.39
C GLN A 227 3.58 -22.80 -11.84
N LEU A 228 2.45 -22.91 -11.15
CA LEU A 228 2.45 -23.01 -9.68
C LEU A 228 3.14 -24.30 -9.21
N ILE A 229 2.92 -25.43 -9.89
CA ILE A 229 3.60 -26.71 -9.60
C ILE A 229 5.10 -26.61 -9.87
N HIS A 230 5.49 -26.02 -10.99
CA HIS A 230 6.89 -25.85 -11.39
C HIS A 230 7.65 -24.97 -10.39
N GLU A 231 7.08 -23.84 -10.03
CA GLU A 231 7.69 -22.90 -9.05
C GLU A 231 7.65 -23.44 -7.62
N ASN A 232 6.77 -24.41 -7.34
CA ASN A 232 6.67 -25.15 -6.11
C ASN A 232 6.86 -24.29 -4.83
N PRO A 233 5.94 -23.38 -4.50
CA PRO A 233 6.08 -22.54 -3.32
C PRO A 233 6.08 -23.35 -2.02
N GLU A 234 6.85 -22.87 -1.05
CA GLU A 234 6.96 -23.44 0.30
C GLU A 234 5.92 -22.86 1.26
N VAL A 235 5.41 -21.66 0.93
CA VAL A 235 4.38 -20.96 1.68
C VAL A 235 3.38 -20.34 0.71
N ILE A 236 2.10 -20.38 1.06
CA ILE A 236 1.03 -19.68 0.36
C ILE A 236 0.42 -18.66 1.32
N PHE A 237 0.44 -17.38 0.94
CA PHE A 237 -0.44 -16.38 1.54
C PHE A 237 -1.71 -16.25 0.72
N ILE A 238 -2.85 -16.28 1.38
CA ILE A 238 -4.15 -15.99 0.76
C ILE A 238 -4.64 -14.66 1.31
N MET A 239 -4.76 -13.64 0.44
CA MET A 239 -5.40 -12.39 0.82
C MET A 239 -6.89 -12.59 0.93
N ALA A 240 -7.45 -12.32 2.12
CA ALA A 240 -8.87 -12.38 2.37
C ALA A 240 -9.30 -11.34 3.42
N LYS A 241 -10.56 -10.89 3.35
CA LYS A 241 -11.11 -9.90 4.28
C LYS A 241 -11.44 -10.47 5.65
N ASN A 242 -11.62 -11.78 5.71
CA ASN A 242 -12.03 -12.49 6.93
C ASN A 242 -11.68 -13.98 6.83
N GLU A 243 -11.80 -14.67 7.96
CA GLU A 243 -11.52 -16.08 8.08
C GLU A 243 -12.38 -16.95 7.14
N ALA A 244 -13.66 -16.61 6.94
CA ALA A 244 -14.55 -17.39 6.07
C ALA A 244 -14.06 -17.40 4.61
N GLY A 245 -13.71 -16.23 4.06
CA GLY A 245 -13.17 -16.12 2.72
C GLY A 245 -11.80 -16.81 2.58
N PHE A 246 -10.96 -16.76 3.62
CA PHE A 246 -9.71 -17.48 3.67
C PHE A 246 -9.93 -18.99 3.61
N GLN A 247 -10.81 -19.54 4.46
CA GLN A 247 -11.08 -20.98 4.51
C GLN A 247 -11.66 -21.51 3.20
N GLU A 248 -12.55 -20.74 2.56
CA GLU A 248 -13.07 -21.08 1.22
C GLU A 248 -11.95 -21.17 0.17
N ALA A 249 -11.09 -20.17 0.11
CA ALA A 249 -9.98 -20.15 -0.84
C ALA A 249 -8.95 -21.25 -0.55
N ARG A 250 -8.63 -21.49 0.73
CA ARG A 250 -7.75 -22.58 1.18
C ARG A 250 -8.29 -23.94 0.76
N GLN A 251 -9.58 -24.20 0.99
CA GLN A 251 -10.22 -25.46 0.61
C GLN A 251 -10.21 -25.68 -0.91
N ARG A 252 -10.40 -24.63 -1.73
CA ARG A 252 -10.30 -24.73 -3.19
C ARG A 252 -8.92 -25.20 -3.63
N LEU A 253 -7.84 -24.63 -3.04
CA LEU A 253 -6.48 -25.06 -3.35
C LEU A 253 -6.22 -26.51 -2.90
N GLN A 254 -6.67 -26.88 -1.72
CA GLN A 254 -6.47 -28.21 -1.15
C GLN A 254 -7.28 -29.32 -1.86
N LYS A 255 -8.43 -28.99 -2.45
CA LYS A 255 -9.27 -29.94 -3.20
C LYS A 255 -8.83 -30.12 -4.67
N ASP A 256 -7.98 -29.24 -5.20
CA ASP A 256 -7.46 -29.42 -6.56
C ASP A 256 -6.37 -30.50 -6.57
N SER A 257 -6.76 -31.73 -7.01
CA SER A 257 -5.87 -32.89 -6.99
C SER A 257 -4.57 -32.70 -7.77
N ARG A 258 -4.55 -31.78 -8.74
CA ARG A 258 -3.35 -31.45 -9.53
C ARG A 258 -2.34 -30.63 -8.74
N LEU A 259 -2.75 -29.95 -7.68
CA LEU A 259 -1.88 -29.14 -6.83
C LEU A 259 -1.32 -29.89 -5.62
N MET A 260 -1.66 -31.15 -5.44
CA MET A 260 -1.24 -31.96 -4.27
C MET A 260 0.28 -32.18 -4.16
N THR A 261 1.04 -31.92 -5.21
CA THR A 261 2.51 -31.99 -5.22
C THR A 261 3.16 -30.69 -4.75
N VAL A 262 2.42 -29.60 -4.58
CA VAL A 262 2.94 -28.30 -4.14
C VAL A 262 3.32 -28.36 -2.66
N SER A 263 4.55 -28.05 -2.34
CA SER A 263 5.13 -28.16 -0.98
C SER A 263 4.30 -27.44 0.09
N ALA A 264 3.81 -26.22 -0.20
CA ALA A 264 2.97 -25.47 0.73
C ALA A 264 1.63 -26.15 1.03
N ILE A 265 1.07 -26.89 0.06
CA ILE A 265 -0.19 -27.61 0.22
C ILE A 265 0.05 -28.89 1.03
N GLN A 266 1.12 -29.62 0.72
CA GLN A 266 1.50 -30.85 1.45
C GLN A 266 1.80 -30.58 2.92
N SER A 267 2.54 -29.50 3.21
CA SER A 267 2.93 -29.11 4.56
C SER A 267 1.87 -28.32 5.32
N GLY A 268 0.76 -27.93 4.65
CA GLY A 268 -0.28 -27.10 5.24
C GLY A 268 0.15 -25.65 5.50
N ARG A 269 1.27 -25.19 4.95
CA ARG A 269 1.77 -23.81 5.10
C ARG A 269 1.00 -22.82 4.23
N ILE A 270 -0.29 -22.72 4.51
CA ILE A 270 -1.23 -21.81 3.85
C ILE A 270 -1.77 -20.87 4.91
N HIS A 271 -1.50 -19.57 4.77
CA HIS A 271 -1.75 -18.58 5.80
C HIS A 271 -2.65 -17.45 5.26
N LEU A 272 -3.49 -16.92 6.15
CA LEU A 272 -4.26 -15.70 5.89
C LEU A 272 -3.31 -14.50 5.87
N LEU A 273 -3.47 -13.64 4.88
CA LEU A 273 -2.97 -12.27 4.88
C LEU A 273 -4.18 -11.34 4.84
N ASP A 274 -4.31 -10.45 5.82
CA ASP A 274 -5.44 -9.52 5.87
C ASP A 274 -5.46 -8.60 4.66
N GLU A 275 -6.49 -8.76 3.83
CA GLU A 275 -6.69 -7.93 2.63
C GLU A 275 -6.83 -6.44 2.98
N ASN A 276 -7.42 -6.10 4.15
CA ASN A 276 -7.62 -4.70 4.53
C ASN A 276 -6.30 -3.97 4.82
N THR A 277 -5.24 -4.66 5.21
CA THR A 277 -3.91 -4.08 5.39
C THR A 277 -3.06 -4.22 4.13
N ALA A 278 -3.07 -5.37 3.48
CA ALA A 278 -2.19 -5.67 2.36
C ALA A 278 -2.65 -5.10 1.02
N SER A 279 -3.97 -4.92 0.77
CA SER A 279 -4.47 -4.38 -0.51
C SER A 279 -4.47 -2.85 -0.57
N ARG A 280 -4.34 -2.19 0.57
CA ARG A 280 -4.39 -0.73 0.65
C ARG A 280 -2.98 -0.16 0.74
N PHE A 281 -2.59 0.58 -0.29
CA PHE A 281 -1.30 1.28 -0.33
C PHE A 281 -1.34 2.50 0.60
N GLY A 282 -1.30 2.21 1.92
CA GLY A 282 -1.47 3.18 3.01
C GLY A 282 -0.62 2.83 4.23
N PRO A 283 -0.73 3.59 5.34
CA PRO A 283 0.13 3.43 6.53
C PRO A 283 0.12 2.02 7.13
N ARG A 284 -1.00 1.29 7.01
CA ARG A 284 -1.14 -0.09 7.51
C ARG A 284 -0.40 -1.15 6.69
N LEU A 285 0.24 -0.75 5.58
CA LEU A 285 1.05 -1.68 4.79
C LEU A 285 2.22 -2.27 5.59
N LEU A 286 2.69 -1.54 6.62
CA LEU A 286 3.68 -2.05 7.57
C LEU A 286 3.14 -3.15 8.51
N ASP A 287 1.83 -3.18 8.77
CA ASP A 287 1.22 -4.28 9.51
C ASP A 287 1.27 -5.55 8.66
N ALA A 288 0.90 -5.46 7.37
CA ALA A 288 1.03 -6.57 6.43
C ALA A 288 2.47 -7.07 6.30
N LEU A 289 3.46 -6.18 6.22
CA LEU A 289 4.88 -6.55 6.19
C LEU A 289 5.30 -7.30 7.47
N ARG A 290 4.89 -6.80 8.63
CA ARG A 290 5.17 -7.44 9.92
C ARG A 290 4.55 -8.83 10.01
N ASP A 291 3.29 -8.98 9.60
CA ASP A 291 2.57 -10.25 9.61
C ASP A 291 3.26 -11.27 8.68
N MET A 292 3.65 -10.85 7.46
CA MET A 292 4.43 -11.68 6.56
C MET A 292 5.75 -12.13 7.22
N ALA A 293 6.49 -11.21 7.84
CA ALA A 293 7.77 -11.51 8.49
C ALA A 293 7.60 -12.50 9.66
N ILE A 294 6.59 -12.33 10.50
CA ILE A 294 6.28 -13.24 11.63
C ILE A 294 5.93 -14.63 11.12
N ILE A 295 5.10 -14.75 10.10
CA ILE A 295 4.65 -16.04 9.55
C ILE A 295 5.81 -16.78 8.87
N LEU A 296 6.69 -16.06 8.18
CA LEU A 296 7.81 -16.64 7.45
C LEU A 296 8.98 -17.03 8.36
N HIS A 297 9.19 -16.27 9.44
CA HIS A 297 10.34 -16.36 10.34
C HIS A 297 9.93 -16.19 11.80
N PRO A 298 9.05 -17.07 12.34
CA PRO A 298 8.49 -16.92 13.69
C PRO A 298 9.57 -16.87 14.77
N GLU A 299 10.69 -17.59 14.58
CA GLU A 299 11.83 -17.64 15.49
C GLU A 299 12.47 -16.26 15.76
N LYS A 300 12.25 -15.26 14.88
CA LYS A 300 12.79 -13.91 15.04
C LYS A 300 11.91 -13.00 15.88
N PHE A 301 10.69 -13.44 16.17
CA PHE A 301 9.68 -12.68 16.92
C PHE A 301 9.30 -13.36 18.25
N GLU A 302 9.80 -14.58 18.52
CA GLU A 302 9.63 -15.25 19.80
C GLU A 302 10.33 -14.43 20.90
N GLY A 303 9.55 -13.99 21.92
CA GLY A 303 10.04 -13.16 23.04
C GLY A 303 9.89 -11.65 22.89
N ARG A 304 9.37 -11.15 21.79
CA ARG A 304 9.00 -9.72 21.60
C ARG A 304 7.47 -9.55 21.67
N LYS A 305 6.90 -9.69 22.90
CA LYS A 305 5.49 -9.35 23.18
C LYS A 305 5.36 -7.91 23.63
#